data_7b1cebddebc07c2613cdc9eceed3f21f
#
_entry.id   7b1cebddebc07c2613cdc9eceed3f21f
#
_cell.length_a   1.000
_cell.length_b   1.000
_cell.length_c   1.000
_cell.angle_alpha   90.00
_cell.angle_beta   90.00
_cell.angle_gamma   90.00
#
_symmetry.space_group_name_H-M   'P 1'
#
loop_
_entity.id
_entity.type
_entity.pdbx_description
1 polymer ?
#
loop_
_entity_poly.entity_id
_entity_poly.type
_entity_poly.pdbx_seq_one_letter_code
_entity_poly.pdbx_strand_id
1 'polypeptide(L)'
;MLFRSTRDLVEIIKEAVPAVYRRGRIHFATRTFQALRIAVNDELRILQTGLEKGFEALTAGGRMAVISFHSLEDRVVKRFYSAKGGSASGGKEHRVANIITKKPIRAGNEEIKINPRARSAKLRVLQKI
;
A
#
# COMPACT_ATOMS: atom_id res chain seq x y z
N MET A 1 19.65 0.39 26.53
CA MET A 1 20.50 1.04 25.53
C MET A 1 19.67 2.06 24.79
N LEU A 2 20.03 3.34 24.88
CA LEU A 2 19.33 4.43 24.21
C LEU A 2 20.01 4.67 22.85
N PHE A 3 19.28 4.51 21.74
CA PHE A 3 19.79 4.93 20.43
C PHE A 3 19.48 6.41 20.20
N ARG A 4 20.45 7.15 19.64
CA ARG A 4 20.35 8.60 19.41
C ARG A 4 20.32 8.96 17.92
N SER A 5 20.54 7.99 17.05
CA SER A 5 20.58 8.18 15.62
C SER A 5 19.96 7.01 14.86
N THR A 6 19.60 7.23 13.60
CA THR A 6 19.16 6.16 12.68
C THR A 6 20.24 5.09 12.51
N ARG A 7 21.52 5.47 12.58
CA ARG A 7 22.66 4.56 12.48
C ARG A 7 22.70 3.61 13.66
N ASP A 8 22.53 4.09 14.87
CA ASP A 8 22.49 3.26 16.09
C ASP A 8 21.36 2.23 16.00
N LEU A 9 20.17 2.68 15.53
CA LEU A 9 19.04 1.77 15.32
C LEU A 9 19.36 0.69 14.28
N VAL A 10 20.03 1.04 13.18
CA VAL A 10 20.45 0.05 12.17
C VAL A 10 21.38 -1.01 12.76
N GLU A 11 22.36 -0.63 13.58
CA GLU A 11 23.26 -1.58 14.22
C GLU A 11 22.52 -2.50 15.21
N ILE A 12 21.62 -1.95 16.02
CA ILE A 12 20.76 -2.77 16.92
C ILE A 12 19.92 -3.77 16.13
N ILE A 13 19.29 -3.36 15.02
CA ILE A 13 18.50 -4.25 14.17
C ILE A 13 19.42 -5.34 13.57
N LYS A 14 20.61 -4.98 13.14
CA LYS A 14 21.59 -5.91 12.58
C LYS A 14 21.98 -7.03 13.56
N GLU A 15 22.15 -6.68 14.82
CA GLU A 15 22.44 -7.65 15.89
C GLU A 15 21.24 -8.55 16.18
N ALA A 16 20.03 -8.00 16.15
CA ALA A 16 18.79 -8.71 16.46
C ALA A 16 18.31 -9.67 15.36
N VAL A 17 18.68 -9.45 14.09
CA VAL A 17 18.19 -10.28 12.99
C VAL A 17 19.16 -11.41 12.62
N PRO A 18 18.65 -12.59 12.22
CA PRO A 18 19.50 -13.71 11.77
C PRO A 18 20.38 -13.33 10.59
N ALA A 19 21.56 -13.96 10.48
CA ALA A 19 22.54 -13.68 9.42
C ALA A 19 21.98 -13.83 8.00
N VAL A 20 21.04 -14.77 7.78
CA VAL A 20 20.35 -14.96 6.50
C VAL A 20 19.57 -13.72 6.08
N TYR A 21 18.95 -13.01 7.03
CA TYR A 21 18.19 -11.78 6.76
C TYR A 21 19.08 -10.62 6.30
N ARG A 22 20.34 -10.59 6.75
CA ARG A 22 21.31 -9.53 6.41
C ARG A 22 21.78 -9.61 4.95
N ARG A 23 21.68 -10.80 4.33
CA ARG A 23 22.12 -11.08 2.94
C ARG A 23 20.97 -11.02 1.93
N GLY A 24 19.77 -10.65 2.38
CA GLY A 24 18.59 -10.56 1.52
C GLY A 24 18.68 -9.42 0.51
N ARG A 25 17.83 -9.48 -0.54
CA ARG A 25 17.70 -8.46 -1.59
C ARG A 25 17.29 -7.07 -1.05
N ILE A 26 16.59 -7.05 0.07
CA ILE A 26 16.14 -5.83 0.74
C ILE A 26 16.99 -5.64 1.99
N HIS A 27 17.45 -4.42 2.23
CA HIS A 27 18.21 -4.10 3.43
C HIS A 27 17.44 -4.52 4.69
N PHE A 28 18.07 -5.22 5.60
CA PHE A 28 17.45 -5.86 6.77
C PHE A 28 16.66 -4.89 7.66
N ALA A 29 17.07 -3.62 7.76
CA ALA A 29 16.40 -2.62 8.56
C ALA A 29 15.17 -1.98 7.86
N THR A 30 14.96 -2.18 6.55
CA THR A 30 13.92 -1.51 5.78
C THR A 30 12.52 -1.72 6.36
N ARG A 31 12.19 -2.93 6.78
CA ARG A 31 10.86 -3.25 7.32
C ARG A 31 10.61 -2.56 8.66
N THR A 32 11.64 -2.47 9.52
CA THR A 32 11.55 -1.80 10.81
C THR A 32 11.34 -0.30 10.62
N PHE A 33 12.13 0.34 9.75
CA PHE A 33 11.93 1.76 9.45
C PHE A 33 10.58 2.04 8.79
N GLN A 34 10.11 1.16 7.91
CA GLN A 34 8.78 1.27 7.32
C GLN A 34 7.69 1.17 8.39
N ALA A 35 7.80 0.22 9.31
CA ALA A 35 6.84 0.08 10.41
C ALA A 35 6.80 1.30 11.31
N LEU A 36 7.95 1.86 11.67
CA LEU A 36 8.07 3.09 12.46
C LEU A 36 7.43 4.29 11.74
N ARG A 37 7.70 4.46 10.45
CA ARG A 37 7.12 5.52 9.63
C ARG A 37 5.60 5.43 9.58
N ILE A 38 5.08 4.24 9.32
CA ILE A 38 3.64 3.98 9.28
C ILE A 38 2.99 4.31 10.64
N ALA A 39 3.62 3.88 11.75
CA ALA A 39 3.10 4.11 13.09
C ALA A 39 3.12 5.59 13.48
N VAL A 40 4.23 6.30 13.22
CA VAL A 40 4.37 7.72 13.57
C VAL A 40 3.44 8.60 12.74
N ASN A 41 3.30 8.31 11.45
CA ASN A 41 2.49 9.11 10.52
C ASN A 41 1.05 8.62 10.41
N ASP A 42 0.69 7.51 11.06
CA ASP A 42 -0.66 6.89 10.97
C ASP A 42 -1.12 6.67 9.52
N GLU A 43 -0.17 6.29 8.65
CA GLU A 43 -0.32 6.28 7.19
C GLU A 43 -1.51 5.42 6.73
N LEU A 44 -1.72 4.26 7.33
CA LEU A 44 -2.78 3.34 6.90
C LEU A 44 -4.17 3.84 7.26
N ARG A 45 -4.34 4.50 8.42
CA ARG A 45 -5.62 5.10 8.82
C ARG A 45 -5.94 6.32 7.96
N ILE A 46 -4.95 7.16 7.70
CA ILE A 46 -5.10 8.32 6.81
C ILE A 46 -5.47 7.87 5.40
N LEU A 47 -4.82 6.82 4.89
CA LEU A 47 -5.16 6.23 3.58
C LEU A 47 -6.62 5.75 3.56
N GLN A 48 -7.06 5.02 4.57
CA GLN A 48 -8.44 4.53 4.65
C GLN A 48 -9.43 5.68 4.66
N THR A 49 -9.21 6.70 5.49
CA THR A 49 -10.06 7.91 5.53
C THR A 49 -10.09 8.64 4.18
N GLY A 50 -8.93 8.74 3.53
CA GLY A 50 -8.82 9.34 2.19
C GLY A 50 -9.60 8.58 1.13
N LEU A 51 -9.57 7.24 1.17
CA LEU A 51 -10.36 6.39 0.27
C LEU A 51 -11.86 6.57 0.47
N GLU A 52 -12.31 6.62 1.72
CA GLU A 52 -13.73 6.82 2.06
C GLU A 52 -14.22 8.17 1.57
N LYS A 53 -13.55 9.26 1.95
CA LYS A 53 -13.92 10.63 1.54
C LYS A 53 -13.80 10.82 0.03
N GLY A 54 -12.76 10.28 -0.60
CA GLY A 54 -12.61 10.35 -2.06
C GLY A 54 -13.70 9.61 -2.79
N PHE A 55 -14.14 8.46 -2.29
CA PHE A 55 -15.26 7.71 -2.86
C PHE A 55 -16.61 8.45 -2.68
N GLU A 56 -16.84 9.07 -1.52
CA GLU A 56 -18.03 9.87 -1.27
C GLU A 56 -18.13 11.05 -2.24
N ALA A 57 -17.01 11.72 -2.51
CA ALA A 57 -16.96 12.87 -3.43
C ALA A 57 -17.16 12.51 -4.91
N LEU A 58 -17.06 11.23 -5.29
CA LEU A 58 -17.32 10.80 -6.66
C LEU A 58 -18.82 10.86 -6.99
N THR A 59 -19.15 11.35 -8.17
CA THR A 59 -20.46 11.16 -8.80
C THR A 59 -20.62 9.76 -9.37
N ALA A 60 -21.83 9.33 -9.68
CA ALA A 60 -22.09 8.09 -10.40
C ALA A 60 -21.31 8.09 -11.74
N GLY A 61 -20.69 6.95 -12.08
CA GLY A 61 -19.78 6.82 -13.23
C GLY A 61 -18.35 7.33 -12.97
N GLY A 62 -18.12 8.08 -11.89
CA GLY A 62 -16.79 8.58 -11.50
C GLY A 62 -15.81 7.45 -11.19
N ARG A 63 -14.52 7.64 -11.48
CA ARG A 63 -13.46 6.66 -11.27
C ARG A 63 -12.50 7.11 -10.19
N MET A 64 -12.12 6.17 -9.31
CA MET A 64 -11.04 6.36 -8.34
C MET A 64 -9.86 5.49 -8.76
N ALA A 65 -8.72 6.13 -9.01
CA ALA A 65 -7.45 5.48 -9.29
C ALA A 65 -6.50 5.73 -8.12
N VAL A 66 -5.94 4.65 -7.55
CA VAL A 66 -5.04 4.72 -6.39
C VAL A 66 -3.75 3.98 -6.71
N ILE A 67 -2.62 4.64 -6.46
CA ILE A 67 -1.29 4.05 -6.55
C ILE A 67 -0.79 3.79 -5.13
N SER A 68 -0.39 2.57 -4.85
CA SER A 68 0.27 2.16 -3.61
C SER A 68 1.71 1.71 -3.89
N PHE A 69 2.62 1.90 -2.94
CA PHE A 69 4.04 1.59 -3.10
C PHE A 69 4.51 0.41 -2.25
N HIS A 70 3.70 -0.06 -1.31
CA HIS A 70 4.00 -1.24 -0.50
C HIS A 70 2.77 -2.12 -0.26
N SER A 71 3.03 -3.33 0.24
CA SER A 71 1.99 -4.36 0.38
C SER A 71 0.89 -4.02 1.38
N LEU A 72 1.18 -3.25 2.42
CA LEU A 72 0.19 -2.88 3.42
C LEU A 72 -0.80 -1.85 2.87
N GLU A 73 -0.32 -0.83 2.17
CA GLU A 73 -1.19 0.12 1.43
C GLU A 73 -2.05 -0.62 0.41
N ASP A 74 -1.44 -1.45 -0.43
CA ASP A 74 -2.18 -2.23 -1.44
C ASP A 74 -3.27 -3.10 -0.82
N ARG A 75 -3.02 -3.66 0.36
CA ARG A 75 -4.01 -4.44 1.11
C ARG A 75 -5.19 -3.59 1.57
N VAL A 76 -4.95 -2.38 2.06
CA VAL A 76 -6.01 -1.43 2.46
C VAL A 76 -6.85 -1.07 1.24
N VAL A 77 -6.24 -0.68 0.13
CA VAL A 77 -6.94 -0.33 -1.12
C VAL A 77 -7.75 -1.52 -1.64
N LYS A 78 -7.16 -2.72 -1.68
CA LYS A 78 -7.84 -3.94 -2.13
C LYS A 78 -9.07 -4.25 -1.29
N ARG A 79 -8.95 -4.17 0.04
CA ARG A 79 -10.08 -4.43 0.96
C ARG A 79 -11.20 -3.41 0.77
N PHE A 80 -10.85 -2.14 0.68
CA PHE A 80 -11.81 -1.08 0.43
C PHE A 80 -12.55 -1.30 -0.90
N TYR A 81 -11.84 -1.60 -1.99
CA TYR A 81 -12.44 -1.87 -3.30
C TYR A 81 -13.33 -3.11 -3.29
N SER A 82 -12.89 -4.18 -2.60
CA SER A 82 -13.71 -5.39 -2.45
C SER A 82 -15.00 -5.12 -1.68
N ALA A 83 -14.97 -4.32 -0.64
CA ALA A 83 -16.16 -3.94 0.12
C ALA A 83 -17.16 -3.15 -0.74
N LYS A 84 -16.68 -2.14 -1.50
CA LYS A 84 -17.52 -1.34 -2.40
C LYS A 84 -18.03 -2.16 -3.61
N GLY A 85 -17.27 -3.15 -4.04
CA GLY A 85 -17.62 -4.05 -5.15
C GLY A 85 -18.55 -5.23 -4.79
N GLY A 86 -18.98 -5.33 -3.52
CA GLY A 86 -19.90 -6.38 -3.06
C GLY A 86 -19.24 -7.74 -2.82
N SER A 87 -17.90 -7.84 -2.81
CA SER A 87 -17.20 -9.13 -2.62
C SER A 87 -16.92 -9.49 -1.17
N ALA A 88 -17.08 -8.56 -0.22
CA ALA A 88 -16.55 -8.75 1.13
C ALA A 88 -17.50 -9.36 2.16
N SER A 89 -18.83 -9.34 1.99
CA SER A 89 -19.72 -9.82 3.07
C SER A 89 -21.21 -9.95 2.74
N GLY A 90 -21.67 -10.08 1.51
CA GLY A 90 -23.12 -10.17 1.42
C GLY A 90 -23.74 -10.07 0.04
N GLY A 91 -23.06 -10.48 -0.98
CA GLY A 91 -23.71 -10.63 -2.27
C GLY A 91 -23.80 -9.34 -3.07
N LYS A 92 -24.43 -9.45 -4.24
CA LYS A 92 -24.54 -8.38 -5.23
C LYS A 92 -25.40 -7.18 -4.78
N GLU A 93 -26.19 -7.34 -3.72
CA GLU A 93 -27.17 -6.34 -3.25
C GLU A 93 -26.54 -5.07 -2.66
N HIS A 94 -25.30 -5.11 -2.19
CA HIS A 94 -24.61 -3.97 -1.60
C HIS A 94 -23.47 -3.42 -2.48
N ARG A 95 -23.52 -3.76 -3.76
CA ARG A 95 -22.52 -3.30 -4.72
C ARG A 95 -22.77 -1.84 -5.10
N VAL A 96 -21.84 -0.97 -4.74
CA VAL A 96 -21.90 0.48 -5.06
C VAL A 96 -20.77 0.90 -6.02
N ALA A 97 -19.95 -0.05 -6.45
CA ALA A 97 -18.86 0.21 -7.39
C ALA A 97 -18.53 -1.01 -8.27
N ASN A 98 -17.98 -0.73 -9.43
CA ASN A 98 -17.37 -1.71 -10.33
C ASN A 98 -15.85 -1.71 -10.13
N ILE A 99 -15.24 -2.88 -9.85
CA ILE A 99 -13.80 -3.01 -9.80
C ILE A 99 -13.28 -3.12 -11.24
N ILE A 100 -12.63 -2.07 -11.73
CA ILE A 100 -12.07 -2.03 -13.09
C ILE A 100 -10.81 -2.91 -13.16
N THR A 101 -9.93 -2.81 -12.17
CA THR A 101 -8.71 -3.61 -12.12
C THR A 101 -8.83 -4.77 -11.12
N LYS A 102 -9.14 -5.98 -11.59
CA LYS A 102 -9.15 -7.18 -10.73
C LYS A 102 -7.76 -7.48 -10.16
N LYS A 103 -6.71 -7.32 -10.97
CA LYS A 103 -5.30 -7.35 -10.56
C LYS A 103 -4.72 -5.95 -10.63
N PRO A 104 -3.77 -5.58 -9.75
CA PRO A 104 -3.13 -4.28 -9.84
C PRO A 104 -2.31 -4.16 -11.13
N ILE A 105 -2.37 -3.01 -11.76
CA ILE A 105 -1.48 -2.65 -12.87
C ILE A 105 -0.12 -2.28 -12.27
N ARG A 106 0.95 -2.74 -12.88
CA ARG A 106 2.33 -2.47 -12.47
C ARG A 106 3.08 -1.78 -13.61
N ALA A 107 4.12 -1.02 -13.25
CA ALA A 107 5.01 -0.42 -14.22
C ALA A 107 5.71 -1.46 -15.08
N GLY A 108 5.84 -1.18 -16.36
CA GLY A 108 6.62 -1.98 -17.30
C GLY A 108 8.13 -1.80 -17.10
N ASN A 109 8.93 -2.69 -17.73
CA ASN A 109 10.39 -2.66 -17.59
C ASN A 109 11.00 -1.34 -18.05
N GLU A 110 10.49 -0.74 -19.13
CA GLU A 110 11.00 0.53 -19.63
C GLU A 110 10.74 1.68 -18.66
N GLU A 111 9.54 1.74 -18.07
CA GLU A 111 9.23 2.72 -17.03
C GLU A 111 10.14 2.55 -15.81
N ILE A 112 10.38 1.31 -15.37
CA ILE A 112 11.25 1.02 -14.22
C ILE A 112 12.70 1.44 -14.48
N LYS A 113 13.19 1.34 -15.72
CA LYS A 113 14.53 1.81 -16.10
C LYS A 113 14.66 3.33 -15.94
N ILE A 114 13.64 4.07 -16.38
CA ILE A 114 13.61 5.54 -16.33
C ILE A 114 13.29 6.01 -14.90
N ASN A 115 12.35 5.34 -14.23
CA ASN A 115 11.89 5.65 -12.88
C ASN A 115 11.96 4.41 -11.96
N PRO A 116 13.09 4.13 -11.31
CA PRO A 116 13.25 2.95 -10.43
C PRO A 116 12.24 2.89 -9.27
N ARG A 117 11.68 4.02 -8.85
CA ARG A 117 10.65 4.08 -7.80
C ARG A 117 9.34 3.43 -8.23
N ALA A 118 9.03 3.41 -9.53
CA ALA A 118 7.85 2.77 -10.09
C ALA A 118 7.84 1.25 -9.91
N ARG A 119 8.99 0.61 -9.63
CA ARG A 119 9.09 -0.86 -9.44
C ARG A 119 8.13 -1.41 -8.39
N SER A 120 7.86 -0.66 -7.34
CA SER A 120 6.96 -1.06 -6.24
C SER A 120 5.53 -0.59 -6.44
N ALA A 121 5.28 0.29 -7.41
CA ALA A 121 3.98 0.90 -7.64
C ALA A 121 2.94 -0.13 -8.10
N LYS A 122 1.75 0.00 -7.57
CA LYS A 122 0.57 -0.80 -7.92
C LYS A 122 -0.62 0.13 -8.09
N LEU A 123 -1.13 0.23 -9.30
CA LEU A 123 -2.32 1.00 -9.62
C LEU A 123 -3.57 0.13 -9.54
N ARG A 124 -4.57 0.59 -8.81
CA ARG A 124 -5.91 0.01 -8.79
C ARG A 124 -6.94 1.07 -9.16
N VAL A 125 -7.98 0.64 -9.88
CA VAL A 125 -9.07 1.51 -10.33
C VAL A 125 -10.41 0.87 -10.02
N LEU A 126 -11.33 1.65 -9.46
CA LEU A 126 -12.76 1.34 -9.36
C LEU A 126 -13.58 2.45 -9.99
N GLN A 127 -14.84 2.14 -10.30
CA GLN A 127 -15.83 3.09 -10.81
C GLN A 127 -17.07 3.04 -9.92
N LYS A 128 -17.52 4.19 -9.44
CA LYS A 128 -18.76 4.31 -8.67
C LYS A 128 -19.98 4.04 -9.58
N ILE A 129 -20.95 3.28 -9.10
CA ILE A 129 -22.22 3.03 -9.79
C ILE A 129 -23.19 4.15 -9.50
#